data_ebed366dfc1142c82004f9574379d0e5
#
_entry.id   ebed366dfc1142c82004f9574379d0e5
#
_cell.length_a   1.000
_cell.length_b   1.000
_cell.length_c   1.000
_cell.angle_alpha   90.00
_cell.angle_beta   90.00
_cell.angle_gamma   90.00
#
_symmetry.space_group_name_H-M   'P 1'
#
loop_
_entity.id
_entity.type
_entity.pdbx_description
1 polymer ?
#
loop_
_entity_poly.entity_id
_entity_poly.type
_entity_poly.pdbx_seq_one_letter_code
_entity_poly.pdbx_strand_id
1 'polypeptide(L)'
;MPAVARKGDSNVPHCSGHNVQSASGDVFVNGRGAARQGDSCTTHVRPRPKKCKPHSATISGGSGSVFVNGRPIARVGDGYGGCTSIAQGSGDVFAA
;
A
#
# COMPACT_ATOMS: atom_id res chain seq x y z
N MET A 1 -10.56 12.00 -7.02
CA MET A 1 -10.27 11.26 -5.78
C MET A 1 -9.59 9.94 -6.14
N PRO A 2 -8.39 9.60 -5.53
CA PRO A 2 -7.72 8.35 -5.81
C PRO A 2 -8.48 7.13 -5.30
N ALA A 3 -8.26 5.99 -5.93
CA ALA A 3 -8.82 4.73 -5.50
C ALA A 3 -8.19 4.28 -4.17
N VAL A 4 -9.01 3.71 -3.30
CA VAL A 4 -8.55 3.21 -2.00
C VAL A 4 -7.78 1.91 -2.21
N ALA A 5 -6.63 1.79 -1.52
CA ALA A 5 -5.79 0.60 -1.56
C ALA A 5 -6.30 -0.45 -0.58
N ARG A 6 -6.05 -1.72 -0.89
CA ARG A 6 -6.52 -2.85 -0.10
C ARG A 6 -5.40 -3.87 0.03
N LYS A 7 -5.53 -4.75 1.01
CA LYS A 7 -4.59 -5.86 1.17
C LYS A 7 -4.49 -6.65 -0.13
N GLY A 8 -3.28 -6.94 -0.57
CA GLY A 8 -3.01 -7.66 -1.79
C GLY A 8 -2.92 -6.80 -3.03
N ASP A 9 -3.25 -5.51 -2.96
CA ASP A 9 -3.10 -4.62 -4.10
C ASP A 9 -1.63 -4.43 -4.45
N SER A 10 -1.36 -4.35 -5.76
CA SER A 10 0.00 -4.26 -6.27
C SER A 10 0.59 -2.88 -6.03
N ASN A 11 1.88 -2.85 -5.77
CA ASN A 11 2.66 -1.62 -5.76
C ASN A 11 3.39 -1.47 -7.10
N VAL A 12 3.89 -0.28 -7.37
CA VAL A 12 4.75 -0.06 -8.53
C VAL A 12 5.98 -0.94 -8.34
N PRO A 13 6.34 -1.78 -9.32
CA PRO A 13 7.49 -2.67 -9.17
C PRO A 13 8.76 -1.89 -8.85
N HIS A 14 9.46 -2.38 -7.84
CA HIS A 14 10.72 -1.80 -7.38
C HIS A 14 11.63 -2.99 -7.09
N CYS A 15 12.57 -3.25 -7.95
CA CYS A 15 13.43 -4.43 -7.93
C CYS A 15 12.68 -5.70 -8.28
N SER A 16 11.53 -5.93 -7.69
CA SER A 16 10.63 -7.04 -8.02
C SER A 16 9.20 -6.63 -7.67
N GLY A 17 8.24 -7.42 -8.07
CA GLY A 17 6.85 -7.15 -7.74
C GLY A 17 6.57 -7.38 -6.27
N HIS A 18 5.71 -6.54 -5.69
CA HIS A 18 5.30 -6.69 -4.31
C HIS A 18 3.93 -6.04 -4.10
N ASN A 19 3.31 -6.39 -3.00
CA ASN A 19 1.93 -6.02 -2.73
C ASN A 19 1.78 -5.46 -1.32
N VAL A 20 0.64 -4.82 -1.07
CA VAL A 20 0.24 -4.45 0.29
C VAL A 20 0.09 -5.73 1.11
N GLN A 21 0.81 -5.83 2.21
CA GLN A 21 0.82 -7.04 3.04
C GLN A 21 -0.09 -6.90 4.26
N SER A 22 -0.02 -5.80 4.98
CA SER A 22 -0.86 -5.61 6.16
C SER A 22 -1.93 -4.57 5.89
N ALA A 23 -3.05 -4.71 6.59
CA ALA A 23 -4.20 -3.85 6.39
C ALA A 23 -5.14 -4.01 7.58
N SER A 24 -6.24 -3.25 7.58
CA SER A 24 -7.23 -3.34 8.64
C SER A 24 -7.82 -4.74 8.76
N GLY A 25 -8.00 -5.19 9.99
CA GLY A 25 -8.67 -6.46 10.28
C GLY A 25 -10.17 -6.32 10.46
N ASP A 26 -10.71 -5.10 10.45
CA ASP A 26 -12.13 -4.89 10.71
C ASP A 26 -12.79 -3.87 9.76
N VAL A 27 -12.04 -3.23 8.89
CA VAL A 27 -12.59 -2.36 7.85
C VAL A 27 -12.18 -2.91 6.50
N PHE A 28 -13.14 -3.19 5.65
CA PHE A 28 -12.92 -3.88 4.39
C PHE A 28 -13.40 -3.04 3.22
N VAL A 29 -12.69 -3.14 2.12
CA VAL A 29 -13.06 -2.53 0.84
C VAL A 29 -13.07 -3.65 -0.20
N ASN A 30 -14.22 -3.90 -0.81
CA ASN A 30 -14.39 -5.00 -1.77
C ASN A 30 -13.99 -6.35 -1.17
N GLY A 31 -14.29 -6.57 0.11
CA GLY A 31 -13.99 -7.83 0.79
C GLY A 31 -12.55 -8.01 1.21
N ARG A 32 -11.71 -6.98 1.07
CA ARG A 32 -10.29 -7.02 1.47
C ARG A 32 -10.01 -5.92 2.47
N GLY A 33 -9.11 -6.18 3.40
CA GLY A 33 -8.76 -5.19 4.42
C GLY A 33 -8.29 -3.88 3.80
N ALA A 34 -8.78 -2.76 4.32
CA ALA A 34 -8.36 -1.44 3.85
C ALA A 34 -6.92 -1.17 4.28
N ALA A 35 -6.09 -0.72 3.34
CA ALA A 35 -4.71 -0.35 3.64
C ALA A 35 -4.67 1.02 4.31
N ARG A 36 -3.70 1.21 5.20
CA ARG A 36 -3.58 2.43 5.99
C ARG A 36 -2.14 2.88 6.06
N GLN A 37 -1.93 4.15 6.36
CA GLN A 37 -0.60 4.64 6.67
C GLN A 37 0.02 3.79 7.77
N GLY A 38 1.27 3.39 7.60
CA GLY A 38 1.97 2.51 8.53
C GLY A 38 1.87 1.03 8.20
N ASP A 39 0.98 0.63 7.29
CA ASP A 39 0.90 -0.76 6.84
C ASP A 39 2.08 -1.08 5.93
N SER A 40 2.56 -2.32 5.99
CA SER A 40 3.76 -2.74 5.28
C SER A 40 3.44 -3.39 3.93
N CYS A 41 4.42 -3.37 3.04
CA CYS A 41 4.38 -4.18 1.83
C CYS A 41 5.04 -5.53 2.09
N THR A 42 4.83 -6.46 1.16
CA THR A 42 5.53 -7.74 1.22
C THR A 42 7.03 -7.51 1.04
N THR A 43 7.83 -8.32 1.71
CA THR A 43 9.28 -8.28 1.52
C THR A 43 9.59 -8.65 0.08
N HIS A 44 10.46 -7.88 -0.53
CA HIS A 44 10.82 -8.09 -1.92
C HIS A 44 12.33 -8.00 -2.09
N VAL A 45 12.83 -8.75 -3.06
CA VAL A 45 14.25 -8.82 -3.33
C VAL A 45 14.47 -8.68 -4.83
N ARG A 46 15.64 -8.24 -5.19
CA ARG A 46 16.07 -8.23 -6.57
C ARG A 46 16.67 -9.57 -6.92
N PRO A 47 16.35 -10.14 -8.09
CA PRO A 47 17.05 -11.35 -8.56
C PRO A 47 18.55 -11.16 -8.68
N ARG A 48 18.97 -9.92 -8.94
CA ARG A 48 20.40 -9.61 -9.03
C ARG A 48 20.84 -8.89 -7.78
N PRO A 49 22.07 -9.14 -7.29
CA PRO A 49 22.45 -8.68 -5.95
C PRO A 49 22.83 -7.21 -5.86
N LYS A 50 22.79 -6.44 -6.92
CA LYS A 50 23.51 -5.17 -6.90
C LYS A 50 22.83 -4.02 -6.21
N LYS A 51 21.55 -3.80 -6.39
CA LYS A 51 20.96 -2.55 -5.95
C LYS A 51 19.81 -2.70 -4.99
N CYS A 52 19.26 -3.89 -4.89
CA CYS A 52 18.13 -4.13 -4.03
C CYS A 52 18.48 -5.22 -3.05
N LYS A 53 18.36 -4.89 -1.79
CA LYS A 53 18.50 -5.86 -0.71
C LYS A 53 17.11 -6.33 -0.33
N PRO A 54 16.97 -7.50 0.30
CA PRO A 54 15.70 -7.89 0.88
C PRO A 54 15.23 -6.78 1.83
N HIS A 55 14.03 -6.25 1.59
CA HIS A 55 13.50 -5.21 2.46
C HIS A 55 12.00 -5.11 2.33
N SER A 56 11.41 -4.48 3.31
CA SER A 56 10.02 -4.07 3.26
C SER A 56 9.95 -2.61 3.69
N ALA A 57 8.83 -1.98 3.37
CA ALA A 57 8.63 -0.60 3.72
C ALA A 57 7.21 -0.41 4.22
N THR A 58 6.96 0.71 4.89
CA THR A 58 5.64 1.05 5.38
C THR A 58 5.06 2.21 4.59
N ILE A 59 3.74 2.23 4.44
CA ILE A 59 3.06 3.30 3.74
C ILE A 59 3.23 4.58 4.53
N SER A 60 3.75 5.62 3.89
CA SER A 60 3.95 6.93 4.51
C SER A 60 2.90 7.95 4.12
N GLY A 61 2.21 7.75 3.01
CA GLY A 61 1.15 8.63 2.54
C GLY A 61 -0.22 8.16 2.95
N GLY A 62 -1.22 9.01 2.78
CA GLY A 62 -2.59 8.65 3.06
C GLY A 62 -3.51 9.85 2.97
N SER A 63 -4.80 9.60 3.09
CA SER A 63 -5.82 10.63 3.03
C SER A 63 -5.67 11.62 4.19
N GLY A 64 -5.91 12.89 3.91
CA GLY A 64 -6.00 13.91 4.96
C GLY A 64 -7.35 13.97 5.65
N SER A 65 -8.33 13.21 5.17
CA SER A 65 -9.72 13.33 5.66
C SER A 65 -10.40 12.01 5.97
N VAL A 66 -9.89 10.88 5.48
CA VAL A 66 -10.50 9.57 5.70
C VAL A 66 -9.52 8.69 6.48
N PHE A 67 -10.00 8.16 7.60
CA PHE A 67 -9.16 7.38 8.51
C PHE A 67 -9.77 6.01 8.77
N VAL A 68 -8.90 5.02 8.96
CA VAL A 68 -9.27 3.66 9.29
C VAL A 68 -8.45 3.26 10.52
N ASN A 69 -9.13 2.89 11.60
CA ASN A 69 -8.48 2.54 12.85
C ASN A 69 -7.56 3.66 13.36
N GLY A 70 -7.97 4.92 13.16
CA GLY A 70 -7.20 6.08 13.58
C GLY A 70 -6.01 6.44 12.70
N ARG A 71 -5.85 5.79 11.55
CA ARG A 71 -4.75 6.05 10.62
C ARG A 71 -5.30 6.46 9.24
N PRO A 72 -4.62 7.38 8.54
CA PRO A 72 -5.08 7.77 7.20
C PRO A 72 -5.22 6.55 6.28
N ILE A 73 -6.33 6.49 5.55
CA ILE A 73 -6.53 5.42 4.58
C ILE A 73 -5.57 5.61 3.40
N ALA A 74 -4.96 4.53 2.95
CA ALA A 74 -4.03 4.58 1.84
C ALA A 74 -4.76 4.54 0.50
N ARG A 75 -4.16 5.16 -0.52
CA ARG A 75 -4.77 5.30 -1.84
C ARG A 75 -3.71 5.03 -2.91
N VAL A 76 -4.17 4.75 -4.13
CA VAL A 76 -3.27 4.63 -5.27
C VAL A 76 -2.44 5.91 -5.39
N GLY A 77 -1.14 5.77 -5.53
CA GLY A 77 -0.19 6.86 -5.59
C GLY A 77 0.46 7.20 -4.27
N ASP A 78 -0.09 6.73 -3.15
CA ASP A 78 0.54 6.97 -1.85
C ASP A 78 1.84 6.19 -1.74
N GLY A 79 2.85 6.83 -1.16
CA GLY A 79 4.21 6.32 -1.17
C GLY A 79 4.56 5.49 0.06
N TYR A 80 5.68 4.80 -0.06
CA TYR A 80 6.27 3.98 0.99
C TYR A 80 7.61 4.57 1.44
N GLY A 81 7.63 5.83 1.76
CA GLY A 81 8.84 6.45 2.29
C GLY A 81 10.04 6.39 1.35
N GLY A 82 9.82 6.64 0.06
CA GLY A 82 10.91 6.68 -0.92
C GLY A 82 11.22 5.34 -1.58
N CYS A 83 10.55 4.26 -1.17
CA CYS A 83 10.77 2.95 -1.78
C CYS A 83 9.94 2.81 -3.06
N THR A 84 8.62 2.97 -2.94
CA THR A 84 7.71 2.77 -4.07
C THR A 84 6.38 3.46 -3.76
N SER A 85 5.38 3.20 -4.57
CA SER A 85 4.05 3.71 -4.34
C SER A 85 3.01 2.64 -4.72
N ILE A 86 1.78 2.84 -4.24
CA ILE A 86 0.69 1.92 -4.50
C ILE A 86 0.21 2.12 -5.94
N ALA A 87 0.12 1.02 -6.69
CA ALA A 87 -0.27 1.07 -8.10
C ALA A 87 -1.70 0.61 -8.36
N GLN A 88 -2.28 -0.17 -7.45
CA GLN A 88 -3.60 -0.78 -7.66
C GLN A 88 -4.51 -0.46 -6.49
N GLY A 89 -5.78 -0.27 -6.77
CA GLY A 89 -6.77 -0.02 -5.74
C GLY A 89 -8.17 -0.43 -6.19
N SER A 90 -9.15 -0.07 -5.38
CA SER A 90 -10.55 -0.38 -5.66
C SER A 90 -11.02 0.26 -6.96
N GLY A 91 -11.86 -0.45 -7.70
CA GLY A 91 -12.48 0.12 -8.89
C GLY A 91 -13.69 0.99 -8.60
N ASP A 92 -14.17 1.01 -7.36
CA ASP A 92 -15.41 1.71 -7.02
C ASP A 92 -15.41 2.43 -5.66
N VAL A 93 -14.32 2.36 -4.90
CA VAL A 93 -14.19 3.07 -3.61
C VAL A 93 -13.00 4.03 -3.69
N PHE A 94 -13.27 5.29 -3.39
CA PHE A 94 -12.30 6.37 -3.53
C PHE A 94 -12.24 7.20 -2.26
N ALA A 95 -11.11 7.80 -1.97
CA ALA A 95 -10.94 8.69 -0.83
C ALA A 95 -10.13 9.92 -1.24
N ALA A 96 -10.53 11.05 -0.70
CA ALA A 96 -9.83 12.32 -0.95
C ALA A 96 -8.46 12.35 -0.26
#